data_ea7b99c93084e9b7981628135db3542c
#
_entry.id   ea7b99c93084e9b7981628135db3542c
#
_cell.length_a   1.000
_cell.length_b   1.000
_cell.length_c   1.000
_cell.angle_alpha   90.00
_cell.angle_beta   90.00
_cell.angle_gamma   90.00
#
_symmetry.space_group_name_H-M   'P 1'
#
loop_
_entity.id
_entity.type
_entity.pdbx_description
1 polymer ?
#
loop_
_entity_poly.entity_id
_entity_poly.type
_entity_poly.pdbx_seq_one_letter_code
_entity_poly.pdbx_strand_id
1 'polypeptide(L)'
;MTYNCLEGTNSLYIERHSSGYVVSPCCLYKDKHNSGTVPNIEDLIDNPAINKIKEGFKGDWKRPECIDCVRKESAGKSSKRTNSLGRGNTGITHWDIRPGSLCNLKCAMCTPWDSSKWYEDIDIFKKYNGEVLNEDNRKARDEIDWDWIYENCINKAAYIYIAGGEPFYMKDVQKFVKNLSKHEWNCNNTTLCIQTNGVSNTPKFLEILSKFNHLEFSISCDGWSDVNDLIRFPTKHNEFLKNTQELVDLNCKKLFFNITVQAMNLPNIDTLVDNIQKKWNGKYDIHKLTRPN
;
A
#
# COMPACT_ATOMS: atom_id res chain seq x y z
N MET A 1 3.18 9.09 -29.44
CA MET A 1 3.80 9.62 -28.20
C MET A 1 3.93 8.45 -27.23
N THR A 2 5.14 8.08 -26.91
CA THR A 2 5.41 7.08 -25.86
C THR A 2 5.02 7.71 -24.52
N TYR A 3 3.91 7.27 -23.97
CA TYR A 3 3.41 7.79 -22.71
C TYR A 3 4.40 7.47 -21.60
N ASN A 4 4.86 8.50 -20.97
CA ASN A 4 5.69 8.48 -19.80
C ASN A 4 4.98 7.76 -18.65
N CYS A 5 5.70 7.35 -17.66
CA CYS A 5 5.12 6.76 -16.47
C CYS A 5 4.49 7.87 -15.60
N LEU A 6 3.16 7.95 -15.50
CA LEU A 6 2.49 8.94 -14.64
C LEU A 6 2.83 8.72 -13.16
N GLU A 7 3.02 7.49 -12.73
CA GLU A 7 3.55 7.19 -11.40
C GLU A 7 4.96 7.77 -11.20
N GLY A 8 5.77 7.84 -12.24
CA GLY A 8 7.11 8.42 -12.18
C GLY A 8 7.13 9.95 -12.23
N THR A 9 6.10 10.59 -12.80
CA THR A 9 6.10 12.04 -13.03
C THR A 9 5.14 12.82 -12.15
N ASN A 10 3.98 12.24 -11.84
CA ASN A 10 2.88 12.92 -11.15
C ASN A 10 2.54 12.31 -9.79
N SER A 11 3.34 11.36 -9.30
CA SER A 11 3.13 10.80 -7.98
C SER A 11 4.16 11.27 -6.96
N LEU A 12 3.75 11.23 -5.70
CA LEU A 12 4.62 11.38 -4.55
C LEU A 12 4.53 10.09 -3.73
N TYR A 13 5.67 9.41 -3.60
CA TYR A 13 5.83 8.28 -2.71
C TYR A 13 6.29 8.76 -1.35
N ILE A 14 5.56 8.44 -0.30
CA ILE A 14 5.84 8.87 1.07
C ILE A 14 6.07 7.64 1.94
N GLU A 15 7.30 7.44 2.33
CA GLU A 15 7.72 6.44 3.30
C GLU A 15 8.78 7.08 4.19
N ARG A 16 8.64 6.95 5.51
CA ARG A 16 9.61 7.45 6.46
C ARG A 16 10.44 6.31 7.06
N HIS A 17 11.73 6.58 7.23
CA HIS A 17 12.69 5.78 7.99
C HIS A 17 13.25 6.63 9.12
N SER A 18 14.06 6.06 10.00
CA SER A 18 14.73 6.80 11.07
C SER A 18 15.64 7.93 10.57
N SER A 19 16.16 7.81 9.34
CA SER A 19 16.99 8.82 8.69
C SER A 19 16.21 9.89 7.92
N GLY A 20 14.89 9.82 7.87
CA GLY A 20 14.03 10.75 7.12
C GLY A 20 13.12 10.09 6.09
N TYR A 21 12.59 10.87 5.18
CA TYR A 21 11.68 10.41 4.12
C TYR A 21 12.46 9.85 2.93
N VAL A 22 12.01 8.69 2.43
CA VAL A 22 12.65 7.99 1.30
C VAL A 22 12.45 8.74 -0.01
N VAL A 23 13.54 9.00 -0.72
CA VAL A 23 13.50 9.64 -2.04
C VAL A 23 13.15 8.61 -3.10
N SER A 24 11.89 8.58 -3.57
CA SER A 24 11.44 7.64 -4.60
C SER A 24 10.29 8.21 -5.42
N PRO A 25 10.25 7.99 -6.73
CA PRO A 25 9.11 8.40 -7.56
C PRO A 25 7.90 7.49 -7.42
N CYS A 26 8.08 6.23 -7.02
CA CYS A 26 6.99 5.29 -6.77
C CYS A 26 7.47 4.08 -5.95
N CYS A 27 6.52 3.30 -5.39
CA CYS A 27 6.83 2.14 -4.53
C CYS A 27 7.58 0.99 -5.24
N LEU A 28 7.49 0.88 -6.57
CA LEU A 28 8.16 -0.17 -7.36
C LEU A 28 9.54 0.24 -7.88
N TYR A 29 9.97 1.45 -7.62
CA TYR A 29 11.29 1.91 -8.05
C TYR A 29 12.39 1.16 -7.29
N LYS A 30 13.20 0.37 -8.00
CA LYS A 30 14.16 -0.57 -7.36
C LYS A 30 15.34 0.11 -6.70
N ASP A 31 15.67 1.31 -7.10
CA ASP A 31 16.81 2.06 -6.56
C ASP A 31 16.44 3.00 -5.39
N LYS A 32 15.24 2.87 -4.86
CA LYS A 32 14.74 3.76 -3.81
C LYS A 32 15.64 3.82 -2.55
N HIS A 33 16.30 2.71 -2.21
CA HIS A 33 17.21 2.68 -1.06
C HIS A 33 18.54 3.37 -1.33
N ASN A 34 18.97 3.50 -2.60
CA ASN A 34 20.17 4.21 -3.00
C ASN A 34 19.90 5.69 -3.33
N SER A 35 18.65 6.07 -3.50
CA SER A 35 18.27 7.46 -3.78
C SER A 35 18.37 8.36 -2.55
N GLY A 36 18.56 7.76 -1.36
CA GLY A 36 18.74 8.48 -0.10
C GLY A 36 17.45 8.83 0.61
N THR A 37 17.60 9.61 1.66
CA THR A 37 16.49 10.16 2.45
C THR A 37 16.65 11.67 2.59
N VAL A 38 15.53 12.36 2.83
CA VAL A 38 15.49 13.79 3.18
C VAL A 38 14.86 13.97 4.57
N PRO A 39 15.32 14.96 5.35
CA PRO A 39 14.86 15.11 6.73
C PRO A 39 13.38 15.49 6.82
N ASN A 40 12.90 16.36 5.92
CA ASN A 40 11.54 16.89 5.94
C ASN A 40 10.76 16.41 4.72
N ILE A 41 9.44 16.29 4.87
CA ILE A 41 8.56 15.78 3.81
C ILE A 41 8.46 16.74 2.61
N GLU A 42 8.48 18.03 2.86
CA GLU A 42 8.47 19.08 1.82
C GLU A 42 9.65 18.98 0.86
N ASP A 43 10.79 18.52 1.35
CA ASP A 43 12.00 18.33 0.55
C ASP A 43 11.83 17.23 -0.53
N LEU A 44 10.77 16.41 -0.44
CA LEU A 44 10.46 15.42 -1.48
C LEU A 44 9.94 16.07 -2.78
N ILE A 45 9.20 17.16 -2.70
CA ILE A 45 8.55 17.77 -3.88
C ILE A 45 9.60 18.36 -4.84
N ASP A 46 10.50 19.17 -4.31
CA ASP A 46 11.50 19.89 -5.09
C ASP A 46 12.90 19.25 -5.00
N ASN A 47 12.96 18.00 -4.59
CA ASN A 47 14.22 17.29 -4.45
C ASN A 47 14.93 17.11 -5.79
N PRO A 48 16.21 17.55 -5.94
CA PRO A 48 16.94 17.43 -7.20
C PRO A 48 17.07 16.00 -7.72
N ALA A 49 17.19 15.00 -6.84
CA ALA A 49 17.28 13.60 -7.23
C ALA A 49 15.92 13.11 -7.78
N ILE A 50 14.79 13.45 -7.11
CA ILE A 50 13.44 13.16 -7.61
C ILE A 50 13.22 13.85 -8.96
N ASN A 51 13.56 15.09 -9.09
CA ASN A 51 13.39 15.86 -10.34
C ASN A 51 14.20 15.25 -11.48
N LYS A 52 15.47 14.87 -11.22
CA LYS A 52 16.28 14.16 -12.22
C LYS A 52 15.67 12.82 -12.63
N ILE A 53 15.11 12.06 -11.69
CA ILE A 53 14.41 10.80 -11.98
C ILE A 53 13.16 11.07 -12.83
N LYS A 54 12.36 12.07 -12.46
CA LYS A 54 11.14 12.47 -13.19
C LYS A 54 11.45 12.96 -14.62
N GLU A 55 12.49 13.76 -14.79
CA GLU A 55 12.96 14.18 -16.14
C GLU A 55 13.35 12.98 -17.00
N GLY A 56 14.00 11.98 -16.42
CA GLY A 56 14.32 10.73 -17.12
C GLY A 56 13.10 9.98 -17.64
N PHE A 57 11.92 10.14 -17.04
CA PHE A 57 10.67 9.54 -17.51
C PHE A 57 10.02 10.30 -18.68
N LYS A 58 10.49 11.48 -19.04
CA LYS A 58 10.02 12.19 -20.24
C LYS A 58 10.51 11.53 -21.55
N GLY A 59 11.56 10.70 -21.47
CA GLY A 59 12.10 9.93 -22.57
C GLY A 59 11.77 8.45 -22.51
N ASP A 60 12.77 7.62 -22.26
CA ASP A 60 12.57 6.16 -22.11
C ASP A 60 12.22 5.79 -20.66
N TRP A 61 11.03 5.20 -20.49
CA TRP A 61 10.59 4.71 -19.18
C TRP A 61 11.12 3.30 -18.87
N LYS A 62 11.67 2.56 -19.85
CA LYS A 62 12.21 1.20 -19.71
C LYS A 62 13.58 1.22 -19.05
N ARG A 63 13.62 1.54 -17.80
CA ARG A 63 14.84 1.64 -16.99
C ARG A 63 15.05 0.40 -16.14
N PRO A 64 16.28 0.05 -15.77
CA PRO A 64 16.56 -1.07 -14.86
C PRO A 64 15.77 -1.00 -13.55
N GLU A 65 15.61 0.21 -13.00
CA GLU A 65 14.89 0.47 -11.76
C GLU A 65 13.38 0.23 -11.90
N CYS A 66 12.84 0.22 -13.13
CA CYS A 66 11.43 -0.04 -13.45
C CYS A 66 11.18 -1.49 -13.89
N ILE A 67 12.10 -2.40 -13.63
CA ILE A 67 12.10 -3.77 -14.16
C ILE A 67 10.80 -4.54 -13.91
N ASP A 68 10.09 -4.30 -12.80
CA ASP A 68 8.84 -4.98 -12.50
C ASP A 68 7.72 -4.59 -13.47
N CYS A 69 7.61 -3.30 -13.81
CA CYS A 69 6.67 -2.85 -14.85
C CYS A 69 7.08 -3.37 -16.23
N VAL A 70 8.37 -3.27 -16.55
CA VAL A 70 8.91 -3.75 -17.85
C VAL A 70 8.60 -5.23 -18.04
N ARG A 71 8.85 -6.08 -17.04
CA ARG A 71 8.58 -7.53 -17.11
C ARG A 71 7.09 -7.83 -17.28
N LYS A 72 6.23 -7.17 -16.52
CA LYS A 72 4.77 -7.35 -16.65
C LYS A 72 4.29 -6.99 -18.06
N GLU A 73 4.69 -5.85 -18.57
CA GLU A 73 4.28 -5.37 -19.90
C GLU A 73 4.87 -6.19 -21.03
N SER A 74 6.12 -6.66 -20.93
CA SER A 74 6.72 -7.58 -21.89
C SER A 74 6.01 -8.95 -21.92
N ALA A 75 5.37 -9.33 -20.83
CA ALA A 75 4.53 -10.53 -20.73
C ALA A 75 3.06 -10.28 -21.13
N GLY A 76 2.73 -9.11 -21.71
CA GLY A 76 1.37 -8.74 -22.10
C GLY A 76 0.43 -8.47 -20.92
N LYS A 77 0.97 -8.27 -19.71
CA LYS A 77 0.18 -8.00 -18.48
C LYS A 77 0.16 -6.51 -18.16
N SER A 78 -0.90 -6.08 -17.49
CA SER A 78 -0.96 -4.72 -16.94
C SER A 78 0.07 -4.53 -15.84
N SER A 79 0.62 -3.33 -15.75
CA SER A 79 1.58 -2.91 -14.74
C SER A 79 1.02 -1.74 -13.91
N LYS A 80 1.71 -1.36 -12.83
CA LYS A 80 1.37 -0.13 -12.09
C LYS A 80 1.38 1.08 -13.04
N ARG A 81 2.36 1.17 -13.95
CA ARG A 81 2.45 2.22 -14.95
C ARG A 81 1.22 2.28 -15.86
N THR A 82 0.84 1.16 -16.47
CA THR A 82 -0.32 1.11 -17.39
C THR A 82 -1.63 1.37 -16.67
N ASN A 83 -1.75 0.94 -15.41
CA ASN A 83 -2.93 1.15 -14.59
C ASN A 83 -3.10 2.62 -14.15
N SER A 84 -2.04 3.42 -14.17
CA SER A 84 -2.09 4.84 -13.84
C SER A 84 -2.33 5.75 -15.05
N LEU A 85 -2.23 5.22 -16.28
CA LEU A 85 -2.50 5.99 -17.49
C LEU A 85 -3.93 6.54 -17.48
N GLY A 86 -4.07 7.83 -17.66
CA GLY A 86 -5.36 8.52 -17.63
C GLY A 86 -5.79 9.09 -16.27
N ARG A 87 -4.99 8.89 -15.22
CA ARG A 87 -5.32 9.37 -13.86
C ARG A 87 -4.72 10.71 -13.54
N GLY A 88 -4.82 11.72 -14.22
CA GLY A 88 -4.31 13.01 -13.80
C GLY A 88 -3.42 13.69 -14.82
N ASN A 89 -3.29 14.98 -14.70
CA ASN A 89 -2.88 15.81 -15.80
C ASN A 89 -1.64 16.66 -15.53
N THR A 90 -1.57 17.35 -14.41
CA THR A 90 -0.46 18.27 -14.10
C THR A 90 -0.17 18.32 -12.61
N GLY A 91 1.10 18.36 -12.24
CA GLY A 91 1.53 18.40 -10.84
C GLY A 91 1.42 17.05 -10.12
N ILE A 92 1.59 17.07 -8.81
CA ILE A 92 1.47 15.87 -7.96
C ILE A 92 -0.01 15.63 -7.67
N THR A 93 -0.58 14.63 -8.33
CA THR A 93 -1.99 14.24 -8.20
C THR A 93 -2.17 12.82 -7.65
N HIS A 94 -1.08 12.04 -7.58
CA HIS A 94 -1.07 10.68 -7.06
C HIS A 94 -0.21 10.60 -5.79
N TRP A 95 -0.78 10.08 -4.74
CA TRP A 95 -0.15 9.97 -3.43
C TRP A 95 -0.07 8.51 -3.01
N ASP A 96 1.15 7.98 -2.85
CA ASP A 96 1.41 6.61 -2.40
C ASP A 96 2.00 6.70 -0.99
N ILE A 97 1.16 6.51 0.03
CA ILE A 97 1.48 6.78 1.43
C ILE A 97 1.74 5.47 2.17
N ARG A 98 2.90 5.39 2.81
CA ARG A 98 3.32 4.28 3.65
C ARG A 98 3.32 4.72 5.12
N PRO A 99 2.19 4.58 5.84
CA PRO A 99 1.97 5.19 7.14
C PRO A 99 2.79 4.55 8.29
N GLY A 100 3.67 3.61 7.98
CA GLY A 100 4.49 2.93 8.96
C GLY A 100 4.17 1.46 9.13
N SER A 101 4.49 0.90 10.30
CA SER A 101 4.43 -0.53 10.59
C SER A 101 3.37 -0.91 11.62
N LEU A 102 2.61 0.04 12.16
CA LEU A 102 1.58 -0.27 13.16
C LEU A 102 0.53 -1.23 12.57
N CYS A 103 0.45 -2.44 13.13
CA CYS A 103 -0.39 -3.53 12.64
C CYS A 103 -0.90 -4.41 13.78
N ASN A 104 -2.01 -5.07 13.56
CA ASN A 104 -2.64 -5.99 14.50
C ASN A 104 -2.34 -7.47 14.21
N LEU A 105 -1.62 -7.81 13.12
CA LEU A 105 -1.31 -9.19 12.72
C LEU A 105 0.19 -9.46 12.70
N LYS A 106 0.57 -10.73 12.93
CA LYS A 106 1.91 -11.32 12.75
C LYS A 106 1.89 -12.27 11.56
N CYS A 107 1.81 -11.72 10.34
CA CYS A 107 1.79 -12.55 9.14
C CYS A 107 3.13 -13.25 8.92
N ALA A 108 3.10 -14.50 8.43
CA ALA A 108 4.29 -15.32 8.24
C ALA A 108 5.33 -14.71 7.27
N MET A 109 4.89 -13.85 6.33
CA MET A 109 5.76 -13.15 5.39
C MET A 109 6.25 -11.79 5.89
N CYS A 110 5.72 -11.30 7.02
CA CYS A 110 6.10 -10.01 7.59
C CYS A 110 7.20 -10.17 8.64
N THR A 111 7.95 -9.09 8.82
CA THR A 111 8.99 -8.95 9.84
C THR A 111 8.60 -7.84 10.83
N PRO A 112 9.37 -7.64 11.90
CA PRO A 112 9.22 -6.45 12.74
C PRO A 112 9.32 -5.11 11.99
N TRP A 113 9.88 -5.08 10.78
CA TRP A 113 9.85 -3.92 9.89
C TRP A 113 8.46 -3.64 9.31
N ASP A 114 7.69 -4.70 9.05
CA ASP A 114 6.42 -4.61 8.33
C ASP A 114 5.23 -4.56 9.28
N SER A 115 5.36 -5.17 10.48
CA SER A 115 4.31 -5.23 11.47
C SER A 115 4.84 -5.07 12.90
N SER A 116 4.29 -4.07 13.60
CA SER A 116 4.58 -3.84 15.03
C SER A 116 4.16 -5.00 15.92
N LYS A 117 3.23 -5.85 15.48
CA LYS A 117 2.76 -7.00 16.26
C LYS A 117 3.86 -8.04 16.48
N TRP A 118 4.86 -8.12 15.60
CA TRP A 118 6.02 -9.00 15.75
C TRP A 118 6.95 -8.61 16.92
N TYR A 119 6.82 -7.40 17.48
CA TYR A 119 7.61 -7.01 18.65
C TYR A 119 7.24 -7.80 19.91
N GLU A 120 6.08 -8.45 19.94
CA GLU A 120 5.73 -9.38 21.03
C GLU A 120 6.66 -10.61 21.05
N ASP A 121 7.25 -10.97 19.90
CA ASP A 121 8.13 -12.12 19.74
C ASP A 121 9.56 -11.70 19.34
N ILE A 122 9.96 -10.46 19.65
CA ILE A 122 11.22 -9.86 19.20
C ILE A 122 12.45 -10.66 19.65
N ASP A 123 12.41 -11.29 20.81
CA ASP A 123 13.52 -12.09 21.33
C ASP A 123 13.72 -13.39 20.52
N ILE A 124 12.63 -13.94 20.00
CA ILE A 124 12.68 -15.10 19.09
C ILE A 124 13.34 -14.66 17.78
N PHE A 125 12.94 -13.51 17.23
CA PHE A 125 13.57 -12.96 16.02
C PHE A 125 15.05 -12.73 16.21
N LYS A 126 15.48 -12.10 17.30
CA LYS A 126 16.90 -11.85 17.62
C LYS A 126 17.70 -13.15 17.67
N LYS A 127 17.10 -14.20 18.26
CA LYS A 127 17.78 -15.50 18.41
C LYS A 127 18.04 -16.19 17.07
N TYR A 128 17.11 -16.09 16.11
CA TYR A 128 17.18 -16.87 14.85
C TYR A 128 17.64 -16.05 13.64
N ASN A 129 17.36 -14.75 13.60
CA ASN A 129 17.62 -13.89 12.44
C ASN A 129 18.74 -12.84 12.66
N GLY A 130 19.33 -12.78 13.86
CA GLY A 130 20.42 -11.87 14.19
C GLY A 130 19.98 -10.42 14.35
N GLU A 131 20.08 -9.60 13.30
CA GLU A 131 19.72 -8.19 13.35
C GLU A 131 18.20 -7.99 13.29
N VAL A 132 17.70 -7.21 14.24
CA VAL A 132 16.31 -6.76 14.27
C VAL A 132 16.29 -5.25 14.33
N LEU A 133 15.36 -4.63 13.60
CA LEU A 133 15.10 -3.21 13.72
C LEU A 133 14.87 -2.86 15.20
N ASN A 134 15.63 -1.88 15.67
CA ASN A 134 15.41 -1.38 17.01
C ASN A 134 14.05 -0.64 17.07
N GLU A 135 13.40 -0.63 18.24
CA GLU A 135 12.06 -0.12 18.39
C GLU A 135 11.95 1.38 18.08
N ASP A 136 12.99 2.17 18.35
CA ASP A 136 13.00 3.59 18.04
C ASP A 136 13.03 3.84 16.55
N ASN A 137 13.80 3.07 15.80
CA ASN A 137 13.80 3.11 14.35
C ASN A 137 12.44 2.71 13.74
N ARG A 138 11.76 1.75 14.35
CA ARG A 138 10.40 1.38 13.96
C ARG A 138 9.42 2.53 14.22
N LYS A 139 9.45 3.10 15.44
CA LYS A 139 8.56 4.21 15.81
C LYS A 139 8.75 5.41 14.89
N ALA A 140 10.00 5.73 14.52
CA ALA A 140 10.30 6.81 13.59
C ALA A 140 9.60 6.64 12.23
N ARG A 141 9.34 5.42 11.78
CA ARG A 141 8.58 5.15 10.54
C ARG A 141 7.09 5.48 10.67
N ASP A 142 6.55 5.44 11.86
CA ASP A 142 5.14 5.73 12.12
C ASP A 142 4.89 7.25 12.27
N GLU A 143 5.96 8.07 12.34
CA GLU A 143 5.91 9.53 12.52
C GLU A 143 5.89 10.28 11.18
N ILE A 144 4.81 10.17 10.43
CA ILE A 144 4.59 10.90 9.18
C ILE A 144 3.93 12.25 9.48
N ASP A 145 4.32 13.28 8.76
CA ASP A 145 3.65 14.59 8.81
C ASP A 145 2.31 14.55 8.07
N TRP A 146 1.28 14.11 8.79
CA TRP A 146 -0.08 14.00 8.26
C TRP A 146 -0.73 15.33 7.98
N ASP A 147 -0.37 16.39 8.69
CA ASP A 147 -0.96 17.72 8.50
C ASP A 147 -0.43 18.31 7.19
N TRP A 148 0.86 18.19 6.92
CA TRP A 148 1.44 18.55 5.63
C TRP A 148 0.85 17.75 4.45
N ILE A 149 0.69 16.43 4.60
CA ILE A 149 0.07 15.59 3.58
C ILE A 149 -1.36 16.06 3.31
N TYR A 150 -2.15 16.32 4.36
CA TYR A 150 -3.51 16.78 4.22
C TYR A 150 -3.61 18.10 3.45
N GLU A 151 -2.83 19.12 3.81
CA GLU A 151 -2.81 20.42 3.16
C GLU A 151 -2.43 20.35 1.67
N ASN A 152 -1.57 19.42 1.31
CA ASN A 152 -1.13 19.22 -0.06
C ASN A 152 -2.03 18.27 -0.88
N CYS A 153 -2.79 17.40 -0.25
CA CYS A 153 -3.75 16.50 -0.91
C CYS A 153 -5.12 17.15 -1.14
N ILE A 154 -5.56 18.03 -0.22
CA ILE A 154 -6.90 18.59 -0.23
C ILE A 154 -7.20 19.30 -1.56
N ASN A 155 -8.35 18.97 -2.15
CA ASN A 155 -8.83 19.52 -3.42
C ASN A 155 -7.87 19.38 -4.63
N LYS A 156 -6.89 18.48 -4.54
CA LYS A 156 -5.86 18.29 -5.59
C LYS A 156 -5.62 16.82 -5.92
N ALA A 157 -5.72 15.92 -4.93
CA ALA A 157 -5.38 14.54 -5.12
C ALA A 157 -6.43 13.81 -5.98
N ALA A 158 -6.03 13.34 -7.16
CA ALA A 158 -6.87 12.47 -7.99
C ALA A 158 -6.87 11.02 -7.48
N TYR A 159 -5.76 10.59 -6.87
CA TYR A 159 -5.58 9.24 -6.37
C TYR A 159 -4.74 9.23 -5.09
N ILE A 160 -5.25 8.60 -4.04
CA ILE A 160 -4.54 8.37 -2.80
C ILE A 160 -4.51 6.87 -2.54
N TYR A 161 -3.31 6.31 -2.45
CA TYR A 161 -3.08 4.92 -2.05
C TYR A 161 -2.43 4.87 -0.69
N ILE A 162 -3.02 4.14 0.23
CA ILE A 162 -2.51 3.97 1.60
C ILE A 162 -2.24 2.49 1.84
N ALA A 163 -0.97 2.15 2.11
CA ALA A 163 -0.54 0.78 2.36
C ALA A 163 0.67 0.73 3.28
N GLY A 164 0.71 -0.24 4.18
CA GLY A 164 1.78 -0.45 5.16
C GLY A 164 1.21 -0.60 6.56
N GLY A 165 1.76 -1.53 7.35
CA GLY A 165 1.12 -1.97 8.57
C GLY A 165 -0.34 -2.36 8.34
N GLU A 166 -1.26 -1.81 9.13
CA GLU A 166 -2.71 -1.93 8.89
C GLU A 166 -3.39 -0.56 8.95
N PRO A 167 -3.72 0.06 7.82
CA PRO A 167 -4.32 1.40 7.78
C PRO A 167 -5.61 1.53 8.58
N PHE A 168 -6.45 0.48 8.62
CA PHE A 168 -7.69 0.46 9.39
C PHE A 168 -7.46 0.43 10.91
N TYR A 169 -6.29 0.00 11.34
CA TYR A 169 -5.87 -0.01 12.75
C TYR A 169 -5.24 1.32 13.19
N MET A 170 -4.75 2.13 12.24
CA MET A 170 -4.03 3.38 12.50
C MET A 170 -4.97 4.57 12.69
N LYS A 171 -4.95 5.16 13.88
CA LYS A 171 -5.81 6.33 14.22
C LYS A 171 -5.51 7.55 13.34
N ASP A 172 -4.23 7.76 12.99
CA ASP A 172 -3.84 8.91 12.18
C ASP A 172 -4.31 8.79 10.73
N VAL A 173 -4.29 7.58 10.16
CA VAL A 173 -4.92 7.30 8.87
C VAL A 173 -6.43 7.58 8.92
N GLN A 174 -7.11 7.11 9.95
CA GLN A 174 -8.56 7.37 10.11
C GLN A 174 -8.85 8.87 10.27
N LYS A 175 -8.01 9.62 11.01
CA LYS A 175 -8.11 11.08 11.17
C LYS A 175 -7.90 11.79 9.83
N PHE A 176 -6.87 11.41 9.08
CA PHE A 176 -6.57 11.95 7.75
C PHE A 176 -7.75 11.74 6.78
N VAL A 177 -8.24 10.51 6.64
CA VAL A 177 -9.39 10.20 5.77
C VAL A 177 -10.66 10.95 6.22
N LYS A 178 -10.90 11.03 7.53
CA LYS A 178 -12.01 11.83 8.10
C LYS A 178 -11.87 13.31 7.72
N ASN A 179 -10.68 13.87 7.75
CA ASN A 179 -10.48 15.27 7.37
C ASN A 179 -10.72 15.48 5.87
N LEU A 180 -10.23 14.60 5.01
CA LEU A 180 -10.53 14.64 3.58
C LEU A 180 -12.03 14.54 3.29
N SER A 181 -12.76 13.69 4.05
CA SER A 181 -14.20 13.51 3.86
C SER A 181 -15.08 14.71 4.24
N LYS A 182 -14.51 15.77 4.81
CA LYS A 182 -15.21 17.04 5.07
C LYS A 182 -15.34 17.92 3.83
N HIS A 183 -14.62 17.60 2.75
CA HIS A 183 -14.56 18.37 1.52
C HIS A 183 -15.25 17.62 0.39
N GLU A 184 -16.32 18.19 -0.12
CA GLU A 184 -17.12 17.61 -1.19
C GLU A 184 -16.29 17.29 -2.43
N TRP A 185 -15.34 18.17 -2.77
CA TRP A 185 -14.46 17.94 -3.91
C TRP A 185 -13.68 16.61 -3.77
N ASN A 186 -13.10 16.34 -2.60
CA ASN A 186 -12.36 15.10 -2.36
C ASN A 186 -13.27 13.88 -2.42
N CYS A 187 -14.47 13.97 -1.83
CA CYS A 187 -15.44 12.87 -1.87
C CYS A 187 -15.84 12.50 -3.31
N ASN A 188 -15.96 13.51 -4.18
CA ASN A 188 -16.43 13.33 -5.56
C ASN A 188 -15.31 13.03 -6.57
N ASN A 189 -14.08 13.50 -6.33
CA ASN A 189 -13.03 13.48 -7.34
C ASN A 189 -11.79 12.65 -6.96
N THR A 190 -11.57 12.37 -5.66
CA THR A 190 -10.43 11.57 -5.22
C THR A 190 -10.77 10.08 -5.23
N THR A 191 -10.01 9.28 -5.95
CA THR A 191 -10.01 7.83 -5.76
C THR A 191 -9.19 7.50 -4.52
N LEU A 192 -9.84 6.99 -3.49
CA LEU A 192 -9.20 6.52 -2.27
C LEU A 192 -9.03 4.99 -2.33
N CYS A 193 -7.78 4.54 -2.43
CA CYS A 193 -7.43 3.13 -2.42
C CYS A 193 -6.73 2.78 -1.11
N ILE A 194 -7.26 1.83 -0.36
CA ILE A 194 -6.67 1.40 0.92
C ILE A 194 -6.34 -0.09 0.84
N GLN A 195 -5.10 -0.42 1.17
CA GLN A 195 -4.71 -1.81 1.39
C GLN A 195 -4.99 -2.19 2.84
N THR A 196 -5.66 -3.31 3.05
CA THR A 196 -6.03 -3.79 4.39
C THR A 196 -5.88 -5.30 4.51
N ASN A 197 -5.69 -5.77 5.73
CA ASN A 197 -5.73 -7.18 6.08
C ASN A 197 -7.16 -7.70 6.29
N GLY A 198 -8.17 -6.83 6.27
CA GLY A 198 -9.59 -7.18 6.38
C GLY A 198 -10.08 -7.59 7.77
N VAL A 199 -9.35 -7.24 8.84
CA VAL A 199 -9.74 -7.65 10.21
C VAL A 199 -9.89 -6.51 11.20
N SER A 200 -9.85 -5.25 10.75
CA SER A 200 -9.87 -4.07 11.63
C SER A 200 -10.97 -3.07 11.31
N ASN A 201 -12.07 -3.50 10.72
CA ASN A 201 -13.18 -2.61 10.42
C ASN A 201 -13.83 -2.06 11.69
N THR A 202 -14.19 -0.78 11.65
CA THR A 202 -15.04 -0.16 12.69
C THR A 202 -16.20 0.56 12.03
N PRO A 203 -17.42 0.49 12.60
CA PRO A 203 -18.59 1.15 12.01
C PRO A 203 -18.36 2.64 11.72
N LYS A 204 -17.66 3.33 12.63
CA LYS A 204 -17.33 4.75 12.49
C LYS A 204 -16.42 5.04 11.29
N PHE A 205 -15.45 4.16 11.01
CA PHE A 205 -14.56 4.37 9.87
C PHE A 205 -15.25 4.00 8.56
N LEU A 206 -16.07 2.96 8.56
CA LEU A 206 -16.91 2.61 7.40
C LEU A 206 -17.87 3.75 7.03
N GLU A 207 -18.49 4.41 8.01
CA GLU A 207 -19.31 5.61 7.79
C GLU A 207 -18.51 6.76 7.14
N ILE A 208 -17.27 6.97 7.55
CA ILE A 208 -16.39 7.97 6.93
C ILE A 208 -16.08 7.59 5.48
N LEU A 209 -15.74 6.33 5.23
CA LEU A 209 -15.42 5.81 3.90
C LEU A 209 -16.63 5.89 2.95
N SER A 210 -17.85 5.66 3.43
CA SER A 210 -19.07 5.72 2.61
C SER A 210 -19.33 7.08 1.96
N LYS A 211 -18.65 8.14 2.40
CA LYS A 211 -18.77 9.48 1.81
C LYS A 211 -18.00 9.63 0.50
N PHE A 212 -17.06 8.73 0.19
CA PHE A 212 -16.25 8.79 -1.03
C PHE A 212 -16.94 8.05 -2.17
N ASN A 213 -17.10 8.71 -3.31
CA ASN A 213 -17.70 8.11 -4.51
C ASN A 213 -16.77 7.16 -5.27
N HIS A 214 -15.47 7.22 -4.98
CA HIS A 214 -14.46 6.41 -5.66
C HIS A 214 -13.58 5.69 -4.64
N LEU A 215 -14.10 4.57 -4.10
CA LEU A 215 -13.35 3.68 -3.21
C LEU A 215 -12.76 2.51 -3.99
N GLU A 216 -11.52 2.17 -3.68
CA GLU A 216 -10.87 0.94 -4.09
C GLU A 216 -10.29 0.25 -2.85
N PHE A 217 -10.43 -1.06 -2.74
CA PHE A 217 -9.81 -1.83 -1.67
C PHE A 217 -8.87 -2.89 -2.23
N SER A 218 -7.70 -2.96 -1.60
CA SER A 218 -6.68 -3.97 -1.85
C SER A 218 -6.60 -4.86 -0.61
N ILE A 219 -7.27 -6.03 -0.66
CA ILE A 219 -7.41 -6.91 0.49
C ILE A 219 -6.32 -7.99 0.46
N SER A 220 -5.61 -8.11 1.55
CA SER A 220 -4.58 -9.13 1.70
C SER A 220 -5.19 -10.46 2.11
N CYS A 221 -5.05 -11.50 1.27
CA CYS A 221 -5.61 -12.82 1.53
C CYS A 221 -4.68 -13.90 0.95
N ASP A 222 -4.08 -14.72 1.79
CA ASP A 222 -3.10 -15.72 1.38
C ASP A 222 -3.58 -17.16 1.48
N GLY A 223 -4.83 -17.36 1.82
CA GLY A 223 -5.46 -18.67 1.91
C GLY A 223 -6.96 -18.57 2.12
N TRP A 224 -7.63 -19.73 2.08
CA TRP A 224 -9.03 -19.82 2.44
C TRP A 224 -9.16 -20.63 3.72
N SER A 225 -10.09 -20.22 4.62
CA SER A 225 -10.27 -20.86 5.93
C SER A 225 -8.98 -20.83 6.77
N ASP A 226 -8.64 -21.93 7.40
CA ASP A 226 -7.55 -22.09 8.36
C ASP A 226 -6.17 -21.76 7.77
N VAL A 227 -6.01 -21.90 6.44
CA VAL A 227 -4.75 -21.56 5.77
C VAL A 227 -4.48 -20.05 5.88
N ASN A 228 -5.50 -19.20 5.70
CA ASN A 228 -5.35 -17.77 5.87
C ASN A 228 -5.09 -17.40 7.34
N ASP A 229 -5.78 -18.06 8.26
CA ASP A 229 -5.66 -17.81 9.69
C ASP A 229 -4.27 -18.19 10.21
N LEU A 230 -3.69 -19.26 9.68
CA LEU A 230 -2.31 -19.68 9.98
C LEU A 230 -1.30 -18.66 9.45
N ILE A 231 -1.43 -18.25 8.17
CA ILE A 231 -0.45 -17.40 7.51
C ILE A 231 -0.54 -15.96 8.03
N ARG A 232 -1.76 -15.47 8.33
CA ARG A 232 -2.04 -14.11 8.78
C ARG A 232 -2.50 -14.06 10.23
N PHE A 233 -1.76 -14.71 11.11
CA PHE A 233 -2.09 -14.84 12.54
C PHE A 233 -2.16 -13.46 13.24
N PRO A 234 -3.13 -13.21 14.12
CA PRO A 234 -4.24 -14.06 14.57
C PRO A 234 -5.58 -13.76 13.86
N THR A 235 -5.64 -13.85 12.54
CA THR A 235 -6.88 -13.71 11.78
C THR A 235 -7.86 -14.83 12.13
N LYS A 236 -9.16 -14.53 12.02
CA LYS A 236 -10.23 -15.50 12.04
C LYS A 236 -11.03 -15.41 10.76
N HIS A 237 -11.11 -16.50 10.03
CA HIS A 237 -11.71 -16.55 8.70
C HIS A 237 -13.11 -15.94 8.64
N ASN A 238 -13.98 -16.25 9.59
CA ASN A 238 -15.34 -15.70 9.63
C ASN A 238 -15.36 -14.19 9.84
N GLU A 239 -14.46 -13.63 10.64
CA GLU A 239 -14.31 -12.18 10.83
C GLU A 239 -13.79 -11.53 9.55
N PHE A 240 -12.79 -12.15 8.90
CA PHE A 240 -12.27 -11.71 7.61
C PHE A 240 -13.37 -11.67 6.54
N LEU A 241 -14.19 -12.73 6.42
CA LEU A 241 -15.30 -12.79 5.47
C LEU A 241 -16.34 -11.69 5.73
N LYS A 242 -16.73 -11.51 6.99
CA LYS A 242 -17.67 -10.46 7.40
C LYS A 242 -17.13 -9.08 7.04
N ASN A 243 -15.93 -8.77 7.49
CA ASN A 243 -15.31 -7.47 7.27
C ASN A 243 -15.07 -7.16 5.79
N THR A 244 -14.67 -8.16 5.01
CA THR A 244 -14.54 -8.02 3.56
C THR A 244 -15.89 -7.69 2.92
N GLN A 245 -16.97 -8.34 3.36
CA GLN A 245 -18.32 -8.06 2.85
C GLN A 245 -18.75 -6.63 3.20
N GLU A 246 -18.49 -6.14 4.40
CA GLU A 246 -18.77 -4.75 4.78
C GLU A 246 -18.07 -3.74 3.85
N LEU A 247 -16.83 -4.02 3.39
CA LEU A 247 -16.12 -3.17 2.43
C LEU A 247 -16.75 -3.23 1.03
N VAL A 248 -17.22 -4.39 0.61
CA VAL A 248 -17.96 -4.56 -0.65
C VAL A 248 -19.26 -3.77 -0.62
N ASP A 249 -19.98 -3.81 0.50
CA ASP A 249 -21.28 -3.14 0.69
C ASP A 249 -21.17 -1.60 0.69
N LEU A 250 -19.96 -1.04 0.85
CA LEU A 250 -19.67 0.38 0.63
C LEU A 250 -19.73 0.81 -0.85
N ASN A 251 -20.15 -0.05 -1.76
CA ASN A 251 -20.19 0.20 -3.21
C ASN A 251 -18.81 0.59 -3.78
N CYS A 252 -17.77 -0.12 -3.36
CA CYS A 252 -16.42 0.11 -3.85
C CYS A 252 -16.32 -0.11 -5.37
N LYS A 253 -15.60 0.76 -6.06
CA LYS A 253 -15.41 0.69 -7.53
C LYS A 253 -14.53 -0.48 -7.94
N LYS A 254 -13.63 -0.89 -7.04
CA LYS A 254 -12.66 -1.93 -7.31
C LYS A 254 -12.29 -2.68 -6.03
N LEU A 255 -12.35 -3.98 -6.11
CA LEU A 255 -11.89 -4.90 -5.09
C LEU A 255 -10.77 -5.77 -5.66
N PHE A 256 -9.61 -5.70 -5.02
CA PHE A 256 -8.46 -6.54 -5.36
C PHE A 256 -8.07 -7.42 -4.19
N PHE A 257 -7.68 -8.64 -4.48
CA PHE A 257 -7.06 -9.51 -3.51
C PHE A 257 -5.57 -9.68 -3.82
N ASN A 258 -4.73 -9.30 -2.87
CA ASN A 258 -3.29 -9.53 -2.93
C ASN A 258 -2.98 -10.87 -2.29
N ILE A 259 -2.38 -11.77 -3.07
CA ILE A 259 -2.02 -13.11 -2.66
C ILE A 259 -0.50 -13.23 -2.70
N THR A 260 0.15 -13.47 -1.56
CA THR A 260 1.58 -13.74 -1.49
C THR A 260 1.81 -15.24 -1.47
N VAL A 261 2.36 -15.76 -2.57
CA VAL A 261 2.61 -17.20 -2.71
C VAL A 261 3.81 -17.63 -1.88
N GLN A 262 3.61 -18.60 -1.04
CA GLN A 262 4.60 -19.20 -0.15
C GLN A 262 4.33 -20.71 0.00
N ALA A 263 5.25 -21.47 0.58
CA ALA A 263 5.13 -22.92 0.68
C ALA A 263 3.81 -23.38 1.34
N MET A 264 3.32 -22.61 2.32
CA MET A 264 2.12 -22.95 3.08
C MET A 264 0.82 -22.85 2.27
N ASN A 265 0.74 -21.97 1.28
CA ASN A 265 -0.49 -21.78 0.49
C ASN A 265 -0.39 -22.29 -0.94
N LEU A 266 0.79 -22.62 -1.43
CA LEU A 266 0.99 -23.07 -2.81
C LEU A 266 0.04 -24.21 -3.22
N PRO A 267 -0.22 -25.26 -2.40
CA PRO A 267 -1.14 -26.34 -2.76
C PRO A 267 -2.61 -25.93 -2.89
N ASN A 268 -2.99 -24.75 -2.33
CA ASN A 268 -4.38 -24.33 -2.19
C ASN A 268 -4.67 -23.00 -2.93
N ILE A 269 -3.78 -22.53 -3.80
CA ILE A 269 -3.95 -21.26 -4.52
C ILE A 269 -5.19 -21.29 -5.41
N ASP A 270 -5.42 -22.36 -6.14
CA ASP A 270 -6.58 -22.49 -7.01
C ASP A 270 -7.89 -22.43 -6.21
N THR A 271 -7.95 -23.14 -5.08
CA THR A 271 -9.10 -23.09 -4.16
C THR A 271 -9.34 -21.67 -3.63
N LEU A 272 -8.29 -20.95 -3.28
CA LEU A 272 -8.39 -19.57 -2.83
C LEU A 272 -8.97 -18.68 -3.91
N VAL A 273 -8.43 -18.74 -5.13
CA VAL A 273 -8.87 -17.92 -6.27
C VAL A 273 -10.33 -18.20 -6.61
N ASP A 274 -10.72 -19.49 -6.68
CA ASP A 274 -12.09 -19.90 -6.96
C ASP A 274 -13.09 -19.35 -5.91
N ASN A 275 -12.73 -19.41 -4.63
CA ASN A 275 -13.58 -18.88 -3.57
C ASN A 275 -13.71 -17.36 -3.61
N ILE A 276 -12.63 -16.63 -3.88
CA ILE A 276 -12.65 -15.18 -4.07
C ILE A 276 -13.58 -14.81 -5.22
N GLN A 277 -13.46 -15.50 -6.35
CA GLN A 277 -14.28 -15.22 -7.51
C GLN A 277 -15.75 -15.56 -7.29
N LYS A 278 -16.05 -16.72 -6.72
CA LYS A 278 -17.41 -17.13 -6.42
C LYS A 278 -18.11 -16.19 -5.45
N LYS A 279 -17.39 -15.70 -4.44
CA LYS A 279 -17.99 -14.90 -3.38
C LYS A 279 -18.15 -13.43 -3.74
N TRP A 280 -17.13 -12.82 -4.39
CA TRP A 280 -17.09 -11.38 -4.59
C TRP A 280 -16.82 -10.95 -6.04
N ASN A 281 -16.65 -11.87 -6.98
CA ASN A 281 -16.18 -11.58 -8.34
C ASN A 281 -14.91 -10.69 -8.34
N GLY A 282 -14.07 -10.87 -7.32
CA GLY A 282 -12.90 -10.03 -7.05
C GLY A 282 -11.77 -10.31 -8.03
N LYS A 283 -11.06 -9.24 -8.42
CA LYS A 283 -9.79 -9.38 -9.12
C LYS A 283 -8.71 -9.76 -8.12
N TYR A 284 -7.68 -10.47 -8.58
CA TYR A 284 -6.55 -10.84 -7.73
C TYR A 284 -5.22 -10.53 -8.42
N ASP A 285 -4.20 -10.25 -7.63
CA ASP A 285 -2.80 -10.16 -8.06
C ASP A 285 -1.97 -11.14 -7.21
N ILE A 286 -1.19 -11.97 -7.88
CA ILE A 286 -0.38 -13.00 -7.25
C ILE A 286 1.07 -12.52 -7.19
N HIS A 287 1.60 -12.44 -5.99
CA HIS A 287 2.97 -12.04 -5.73
C HIS A 287 3.78 -13.23 -5.23
N LYS A 288 4.93 -13.47 -5.85
CA LYS A 288 5.88 -14.45 -5.32
C LYS A 288 6.58 -13.86 -4.09
N LEU A 289 6.61 -14.59 -3.00
CA LEU A 289 7.50 -14.26 -1.87
C LEU A 289 8.95 -14.36 -2.35
N THR A 290 9.66 -13.25 -2.36
CA THR A 290 11.03 -13.17 -2.91
C THR A 290 12.10 -13.24 -1.83
N ARG A 291 11.71 -13.16 -0.57
CA ARG A 291 12.59 -13.30 0.59
C ARG A 291 11.92 -14.23 1.57
N PRO A 292 12.53 -15.37 1.92
CA PRO A 292 12.19 -16.02 3.17
C PRO A 292 12.67 -15.07 4.27
N ASN A 293 11.75 -14.57 5.04
CA ASN A 293 12.09 -13.79 6.23
C ASN A 293 12.29 -14.71 7.39
#